data_2e8ce8f70fb63fc69a5954d64f5839b1
#
_entry.id   2e8ce8f70fb63fc69a5954d64f5839b1
#
_cell.length_a   1.000
_cell.length_b   1.000
_cell.length_c   1.000
_cell.angle_alpha   90.00
_cell.angle_beta   90.00
_cell.angle_gamma   90.00
#
_symmetry.space_group_name_H-M   'P 1'
#
loop_
_entity.id
_entity.type
_entity.pdbx_description
1 polymer ?
#
loop_
_entity_poly.entity_id
_entity_poly.type
_entity_poly.pdbx_seq_one_letter_code
_entity_poly.pdbx_strand_id
1 'polypeptide(L)'
;ADEIGMLVQSFNRMTGDLQVSRSELEQRRKYMEIVLKNVAAGVISIDEKGMITTLNTSAEQMLEVKSEAVLNKRFDEVLAREYVERVTELLDEIRSDHKDSVEKQVAVNVGGKSLALLINLTTLKDEDENPLGFVAVFDDLTQLIKAQRVAAWREVARRIAHEIKNPLTPIQLSAQRLRKRYLERLQQDGTVFDECTHTIVKQVEELRDMVNEFSSFARLPASNPTLNHLNEIIQEALVLFKEAHKDIRFNFIPHDLPPFNLDRDQMKRVMINLIKNSLSAMDKDGEIRIQTQYDPKLQIVRLEVSDSGCGIPDEDKGKLFEPYFSTKKSGTGLGLTIVNAIIADHHGYIRVRDNKPKGTTFLIELPVRV
;
A
#
# COMPACT_ATOMS: atom_id res chain seq x y z
N ALA A 1 31.75 36.28 -64.21
CA ALA A 1 31.69 34.83 -63.85
C ALA A 1 31.87 34.58 -62.37
N ASP A 2 32.52 35.51 -61.62
CA ASP A 2 32.85 35.34 -60.20
C ASP A 2 31.69 35.68 -59.23
N GLU A 3 30.79 36.58 -59.59
CA GLU A 3 29.67 36.96 -58.73
C GLU A 3 28.67 35.89 -58.53
N ILE A 4 28.34 35.12 -59.61
CA ILE A 4 27.40 33.95 -59.52
C ILE A 4 28.03 32.86 -58.68
N GLY A 5 29.34 32.62 -58.85
CA GLY A 5 30.08 31.64 -58.09
C GLY A 5 30.10 31.97 -56.53
N MET A 6 30.32 33.24 -56.18
CA MET A 6 30.21 33.66 -54.76
C MET A 6 28.81 33.57 -54.22
N LEU A 7 27.78 33.83 -55.00
CA LEU A 7 26.39 33.73 -54.61
C LEU A 7 25.99 32.29 -54.36
N VAL A 8 26.39 31.34 -55.22
CA VAL A 8 26.18 29.90 -55.04
C VAL A 8 26.94 29.38 -53.83
N GLN A 9 28.16 29.84 -53.60
CA GLN A 9 28.94 29.42 -52.43
C GLN A 9 28.35 29.93 -51.11
N SER A 10 27.89 31.19 -51.08
CA SER A 10 27.19 31.76 -49.95
C SER A 10 25.85 31.07 -49.66
N PHE A 11 25.09 30.74 -50.71
CA PHE A 11 23.83 29.99 -50.59
C PHE A 11 24.05 28.55 -50.04
N ASN A 12 25.03 27.84 -50.56
CA ASN A 12 25.38 26.50 -50.07
C ASN A 12 25.84 26.54 -48.59
N ARG A 13 26.63 27.55 -48.20
CA ARG A 13 27.03 27.73 -46.81
C ARG A 13 25.84 28.01 -45.91
N MET A 14 24.96 28.93 -46.30
CA MET A 14 23.73 29.22 -45.54
C MET A 14 22.83 28.01 -45.40
N THR A 15 22.67 27.23 -46.45
CA THR A 15 21.89 25.99 -46.46
C THR A 15 22.51 24.94 -45.50
N GLY A 16 23.85 24.83 -45.53
CA GLY A 16 24.60 23.97 -44.59
C GLY A 16 24.40 24.40 -43.11
N ASP A 17 24.56 25.71 -42.84
CA ASP A 17 24.37 26.27 -41.48
C ASP A 17 22.92 26.04 -40.98
N LEU A 18 21.90 26.20 -41.85
CA LEU A 18 20.52 25.95 -41.53
C LEU A 18 20.25 24.46 -41.22
N GLN A 19 20.85 23.54 -42.01
CA GLN A 19 20.72 22.11 -41.74
C GLN A 19 21.34 21.71 -40.42
N VAL A 20 22.53 22.23 -40.10
CA VAL A 20 23.19 22.01 -38.78
C VAL A 20 22.33 22.52 -37.65
N SER A 21 21.89 23.79 -37.72
CA SER A 21 21.04 24.40 -36.67
C SER A 21 19.73 23.66 -36.49
N ARG A 22 19.09 23.21 -37.59
CA ARG A 22 17.86 22.41 -37.48
C ARG A 22 18.12 21.07 -36.81
N SER A 23 19.22 20.39 -37.20
CA SER A 23 19.60 19.11 -36.55
C SER A 23 19.86 19.25 -35.08
N GLU A 24 20.57 20.32 -34.64
CA GLU A 24 20.81 20.61 -33.23
C GLU A 24 19.50 20.88 -32.47
N LEU A 25 18.56 21.65 -33.03
CA LEU A 25 17.26 21.90 -32.44
C LEU A 25 16.44 20.60 -32.30
N GLU A 26 16.42 19.76 -33.33
CA GLU A 26 15.74 18.46 -33.29
C GLU A 26 16.35 17.55 -32.23
N GLN A 27 17.68 17.55 -32.09
CA GLN A 27 18.38 16.77 -31.07
C GLN A 27 18.09 17.30 -29.66
N ARG A 28 18.11 18.61 -29.42
CA ARG A 28 17.74 19.22 -28.13
C ARG A 28 16.29 18.90 -27.75
N ARG A 29 15.37 19.06 -28.71
CA ARG A 29 13.95 18.71 -28.50
C ARG A 29 13.80 17.26 -28.09
N LYS A 30 14.42 16.32 -28.84
CA LYS A 30 14.35 14.89 -28.55
C LYS A 30 14.95 14.55 -27.16
N TYR A 31 16.04 15.23 -26.81
CA TYR A 31 16.64 15.07 -25.47
C TYR A 31 15.67 15.51 -24.37
N MET A 32 15.04 16.67 -24.52
CA MET A 32 14.03 17.17 -23.54
C MET A 32 12.84 16.22 -23.42
N GLU A 33 12.31 15.68 -24.54
CA GLU A 33 11.24 14.68 -24.54
C GLU A 33 11.65 13.43 -23.75
N ILE A 34 12.89 12.93 -23.94
CA ILE A 34 13.40 11.76 -23.20
C ILE A 34 13.54 12.08 -21.71
N VAL A 35 14.05 13.26 -21.35
CA VAL A 35 14.16 13.67 -19.94
C VAL A 35 12.79 13.71 -19.28
N LEU A 36 11.82 14.42 -19.88
CA LEU A 36 10.46 14.52 -19.35
C LEU A 36 9.77 13.16 -19.23
N LYS A 37 10.01 12.25 -20.17
CA LYS A 37 9.46 10.90 -20.16
C LYS A 37 9.99 10.03 -18.98
N ASN A 38 11.24 10.27 -18.57
CA ASN A 38 11.90 9.47 -17.53
C ASN A 38 11.86 10.13 -16.14
N VAL A 39 11.34 11.33 -15.99
CA VAL A 39 11.09 11.96 -14.68
C VAL A 39 9.95 11.23 -13.99
N ALA A 40 10.19 10.77 -12.75
CA ALA A 40 9.19 10.03 -11.96
C ALA A 40 8.04 10.94 -11.49
N ALA A 41 8.31 12.23 -11.24
CA ALA A 41 7.29 13.22 -10.92
C ALA A 41 6.36 13.50 -12.10
N GLY A 42 5.09 13.75 -11.83
CA GLY A 42 4.17 14.27 -12.84
C GLY A 42 4.52 15.71 -13.18
N VAL A 43 4.57 16.05 -14.47
CA VAL A 43 4.84 17.41 -14.95
C VAL A 43 3.72 17.84 -15.89
N ILE A 44 3.12 18.99 -15.58
CA ILE A 44 2.11 19.66 -16.43
C ILE A 44 2.54 21.11 -16.59
N SER A 45 2.50 21.64 -17.82
CA SER A 45 2.65 23.07 -18.03
C SER A 45 1.41 23.65 -18.73
N ILE A 46 1.08 24.88 -18.36
CA ILE A 46 0.02 25.68 -18.95
C ILE A 46 0.56 27.01 -19.41
N ASP A 47 0.07 27.53 -20.49
CA ASP A 47 0.43 28.88 -20.98
C ASP A 47 -0.35 29.98 -20.22
N GLU A 48 -0.11 31.24 -20.55
CA GLU A 48 -0.81 32.40 -19.96
C GLU A 48 -2.33 32.37 -20.15
N LYS A 49 -2.83 31.68 -21.19
CA LYS A 49 -4.25 31.53 -21.49
C LYS A 49 -4.87 30.35 -20.78
N GLY A 50 -4.08 29.59 -19.99
CA GLY A 50 -4.52 28.39 -19.30
C GLY A 50 -4.60 27.14 -20.18
N MET A 51 -3.96 27.15 -21.37
CA MET A 51 -3.92 25.99 -22.26
C MET A 51 -2.83 25.03 -21.79
N ILE A 52 -3.14 23.74 -21.70
CA ILE A 52 -2.17 22.69 -21.35
C ILE A 52 -1.21 22.49 -22.51
N THR A 53 0.06 22.80 -22.29
CA THR A 53 1.11 22.73 -23.32
C THR A 53 2.01 21.50 -23.18
N THR A 54 2.15 20.96 -21.96
CA THR A 54 2.96 19.76 -21.69
C THR A 54 2.27 18.85 -20.67
N LEU A 55 2.37 17.55 -20.91
CA LEU A 55 1.99 16.50 -19.96
C LEU A 55 2.99 15.35 -20.12
N ASN A 56 3.74 15.00 -19.08
CA ASN A 56 4.69 13.89 -19.16
C ASN A 56 4.02 12.53 -18.87
N THR A 57 4.71 11.44 -19.14
CA THR A 57 4.20 10.08 -18.98
C THR A 57 3.80 9.77 -17.51
N SER A 58 4.56 10.28 -16.54
CA SER A 58 4.25 10.09 -15.12
C SER A 58 2.94 10.78 -14.73
N ALA A 59 2.69 12.00 -15.24
CA ALA A 59 1.42 12.69 -15.04
C ALA A 59 0.24 11.94 -15.69
N GLU A 60 0.42 11.41 -16.92
CA GLU A 60 -0.60 10.57 -17.57
C GLU A 60 -0.99 9.36 -16.71
N GLN A 61 0.00 8.69 -16.10
CA GLN A 61 -0.22 7.51 -15.26
C GLN A 61 -0.86 7.86 -13.91
N MET A 62 -0.39 8.92 -13.24
CA MET A 62 -0.92 9.34 -11.94
C MET A 62 -2.36 9.84 -12.03
N LEU A 63 -2.70 10.57 -13.10
CA LEU A 63 -4.01 11.18 -13.29
C LEU A 63 -4.95 10.32 -14.15
N GLU A 64 -4.49 9.18 -14.65
CA GLU A 64 -5.25 8.27 -15.53
C GLU A 64 -5.81 8.98 -16.78
N VAL A 65 -5.08 9.96 -17.31
CA VAL A 65 -5.46 10.72 -18.51
C VAL A 65 -4.45 10.50 -19.62
N LYS A 66 -4.86 10.71 -20.88
CA LYS A 66 -3.98 10.65 -22.06
C LYS A 66 -3.63 12.04 -22.54
N SER A 67 -2.36 12.28 -22.87
CA SER A 67 -1.88 13.57 -23.40
C SER A 67 -2.68 14.04 -24.60
N GLU A 68 -3.02 13.12 -25.51
CA GLU A 68 -3.84 13.42 -26.71
C GLU A 68 -5.23 13.98 -26.38
N ALA A 69 -5.78 13.63 -25.21
CA ALA A 69 -7.10 14.07 -24.78
C ALA A 69 -7.10 15.45 -24.11
N VAL A 70 -5.94 15.91 -23.59
CA VAL A 70 -5.85 17.12 -22.76
C VAL A 70 -4.95 18.21 -23.32
N LEU A 71 -3.95 17.88 -24.15
CA LEU A 71 -3.07 18.87 -24.78
C LEU A 71 -3.86 19.84 -25.66
N ASN A 72 -3.44 21.10 -25.64
CA ASN A 72 -4.09 22.22 -26.31
C ASN A 72 -5.57 22.47 -25.92
N LYS A 73 -5.97 21.98 -24.76
CA LYS A 73 -7.25 22.35 -24.11
C LYS A 73 -6.98 23.18 -22.86
N ARG A 74 -7.98 23.95 -22.45
CA ARG A 74 -7.90 24.72 -21.22
C ARG A 74 -8.00 23.76 -20.02
N PHE A 75 -7.23 24.04 -18.96
CA PHE A 75 -7.24 23.21 -17.75
C PHE A 75 -8.63 23.15 -17.10
N ASP A 76 -9.45 24.22 -17.20
CA ASP A 76 -10.80 24.29 -16.67
C ASP A 76 -11.84 23.49 -17.47
N GLU A 77 -11.54 23.09 -18.71
CA GLU A 77 -12.35 22.17 -19.52
C GLU A 77 -12.02 20.70 -19.23
N VAL A 78 -10.82 20.44 -18.73
CA VAL A 78 -10.29 19.08 -18.51
C VAL A 78 -10.49 18.62 -17.07
N LEU A 79 -10.29 19.51 -16.11
CA LEU A 79 -10.40 19.21 -14.68
C LEU A 79 -11.87 19.23 -14.21
N ALA A 80 -12.20 18.36 -13.25
CA ALA A 80 -13.46 18.45 -12.55
C ALA A 80 -13.57 19.78 -11.79
N ARG A 81 -14.79 20.32 -11.70
CA ARG A 81 -15.06 21.66 -11.17
C ARG A 81 -14.42 21.93 -9.80
N GLU A 82 -14.42 20.95 -8.92
CA GLU A 82 -13.80 21.04 -7.59
C GLU A 82 -12.28 21.23 -7.63
N TYR A 83 -11.61 20.74 -8.69
CA TYR A 83 -10.15 20.92 -8.87
C TYR A 83 -9.82 22.22 -9.59
N VAL A 84 -10.71 22.69 -10.46
CA VAL A 84 -10.57 23.99 -11.13
C VAL A 84 -10.51 25.11 -10.10
N GLU A 85 -11.41 25.12 -9.11
CA GLU A 85 -11.42 26.12 -8.03
C GLU A 85 -10.09 26.12 -7.27
N ARG A 86 -9.57 24.94 -6.90
CA ARG A 86 -8.28 24.80 -6.19
C ARG A 86 -7.08 25.24 -7.02
N VAL A 87 -7.05 24.89 -8.31
CA VAL A 87 -5.97 25.33 -9.20
C VAL A 87 -6.01 26.85 -9.38
N THR A 88 -7.20 27.42 -9.53
CA THR A 88 -7.38 28.88 -9.65
C THR A 88 -6.92 29.59 -8.39
N GLU A 89 -7.25 29.11 -7.20
CA GLU A 89 -6.74 29.65 -5.92
C GLU A 89 -5.21 29.63 -5.86
N LEU A 90 -4.56 28.55 -6.30
CA LEU A 90 -3.08 28.45 -6.33
C LEU A 90 -2.45 29.43 -7.32
N LEU A 91 -3.06 29.59 -8.49
CA LEU A 91 -2.61 30.55 -9.50
C LEU A 91 -2.77 32.01 -9.01
N ASP A 92 -3.86 32.30 -8.31
CA ASP A 92 -4.11 33.62 -7.73
C ASP A 92 -3.18 33.91 -6.55
N GLU A 93 -2.82 32.91 -5.74
CA GLU A 93 -1.83 33.02 -4.66
C GLU A 93 -0.45 33.40 -5.21
N ILE A 94 -0.01 32.77 -6.30
CA ILE A 94 1.26 33.12 -6.95
C ILE A 94 1.22 34.55 -7.51
N ARG A 95 0.12 34.93 -8.15
CA ARG A 95 -0.03 36.27 -8.77
C ARG A 95 -0.09 37.40 -7.74
N SER A 96 -0.80 37.20 -6.62
CA SER A 96 -1.00 38.24 -5.60
C SER A 96 0.21 38.42 -4.68
N ASP A 97 0.90 37.34 -4.30
CA ASP A 97 1.99 37.37 -3.35
C ASP A 97 3.38 37.63 -3.99
N HIS A 98 3.44 37.80 -5.32
CA HIS A 98 4.70 37.94 -6.08
C HIS A 98 5.71 36.82 -5.77
N LYS A 99 5.21 35.62 -5.50
CA LYS A 99 6.02 34.42 -5.28
C LYS A 99 6.30 33.75 -6.62
N ASP A 100 7.52 33.27 -6.80
CA ASP A 100 7.88 32.54 -8.01
C ASP A 100 7.36 31.08 -7.97
N SER A 101 7.07 30.53 -6.79
CA SER A 101 6.57 29.16 -6.61
C SER A 101 5.71 29.02 -5.36
N VAL A 102 4.77 28.08 -5.39
CA VAL A 102 3.94 27.64 -4.26
C VAL A 102 3.95 26.13 -4.19
N GLU A 103 4.20 25.59 -3.00
CA GLU A 103 4.13 24.15 -2.71
C GLU A 103 2.92 23.86 -1.84
N LYS A 104 2.10 22.86 -2.25
CA LYS A 104 0.90 22.49 -1.51
C LYS A 104 0.64 20.98 -1.62
N GLN A 105 0.25 20.39 -0.50
CA GLN A 105 -0.22 19.01 -0.49
C GLN A 105 -1.73 18.99 -0.73
N VAL A 106 -2.17 18.21 -1.73
CA VAL A 106 -3.58 18.12 -2.15
C VAL A 106 -4.02 16.67 -2.24
N ALA A 107 -5.20 16.36 -1.71
CA ALA A 107 -5.85 15.07 -1.94
C ALA A 107 -6.72 15.17 -3.20
N VAL A 108 -6.52 14.22 -4.13
CA VAL A 108 -7.30 14.11 -5.37
C VAL A 108 -7.86 12.70 -5.52
N ASN A 109 -9.06 12.59 -6.11
CA ASN A 109 -9.68 11.32 -6.45
C ASN A 109 -9.53 11.06 -7.95
N VAL A 110 -8.81 9.98 -8.30
CA VAL A 110 -8.58 9.58 -9.68
C VAL A 110 -9.02 8.13 -9.84
N GLY A 111 -9.94 7.85 -10.73
CA GLY A 111 -10.42 6.47 -10.98
C GLY A 111 -10.96 5.76 -9.73
N GLY A 112 -11.52 6.49 -8.76
CA GLY A 112 -11.99 5.93 -7.48
C GLY A 112 -10.89 5.69 -6.44
N LYS A 113 -9.63 6.06 -6.73
CA LYS A 113 -8.51 6.00 -5.79
C LYS A 113 -8.21 7.40 -5.26
N SER A 114 -8.02 7.51 -3.95
CA SER A 114 -7.56 8.76 -3.31
C SER A 114 -6.04 8.82 -3.35
N LEU A 115 -5.49 9.81 -4.04
CA LEU A 115 -4.06 10.12 -4.11
C LEU A 115 -3.75 11.33 -3.26
N ALA A 116 -2.60 11.33 -2.59
CA ALA A 116 -2.05 12.49 -1.89
C ALA A 116 -0.90 13.04 -2.72
N LEU A 117 -1.12 14.11 -3.45
CA LEU A 117 -0.13 14.73 -4.31
C LEU A 117 0.54 15.92 -3.59
N LEU A 118 1.86 15.98 -3.64
CA LEU A 118 2.63 17.19 -3.34
C LEU A 118 2.82 17.95 -4.65
N ILE A 119 2.18 19.10 -4.77
CA ILE A 119 2.21 19.92 -5.98
C ILE A 119 3.11 21.12 -5.74
N ASN A 120 4.11 21.29 -6.59
CA ASN A 120 4.90 22.51 -6.67
C ASN A 120 4.51 23.23 -7.97
N LEU A 121 3.91 24.40 -7.84
CA LEU A 121 3.49 25.23 -8.95
C LEU A 121 4.44 26.41 -9.08
N THR A 122 5.08 26.59 -10.25
CA THR A 122 6.08 27.61 -10.50
C THR A 122 5.70 28.41 -11.74
N THR A 123 5.93 29.73 -11.70
CA THR A 123 5.76 30.63 -12.85
C THR A 123 6.92 30.41 -13.84
N LEU A 124 6.59 30.18 -15.08
CA LEU A 124 7.55 30.20 -16.18
C LEU A 124 7.71 31.63 -16.68
N LYS A 125 8.96 32.11 -16.78
CA LYS A 125 9.30 33.47 -17.26
C LYS A 125 10.31 33.37 -18.40
N ASP A 126 10.27 34.35 -19.30
CA ASP A 126 11.32 34.52 -20.31
C ASP A 126 12.55 35.23 -19.76
N GLU A 127 13.55 35.50 -20.62
CA GLU A 127 14.79 36.21 -20.27
C GLU A 127 14.54 37.67 -19.81
N ASP A 128 13.40 38.26 -20.19
CA ASP A 128 12.96 39.62 -19.84
C ASP A 128 12.00 39.64 -18.64
N GLU A 129 11.90 38.54 -17.90
CA GLU A 129 10.98 38.31 -16.76
C GLU A 129 9.46 38.36 -17.10
N ASN A 130 9.07 38.33 -18.37
CA ASN A 130 7.67 38.25 -18.71
C ASN A 130 7.12 36.83 -18.44
N PRO A 131 5.92 36.70 -17.89
CA PRO A 131 5.33 35.40 -17.62
C PRO A 131 5.02 34.67 -18.94
N LEU A 132 5.46 33.44 -19.08
CA LEU A 132 5.13 32.55 -20.20
C LEU A 132 4.02 31.55 -19.85
N GLY A 133 3.67 31.45 -18.57
CA GLY A 133 2.71 30.49 -18.05
C GLY A 133 3.17 29.88 -16.73
N PHE A 134 2.73 28.65 -16.46
CA PHE A 134 3.01 27.95 -15.20
C PHE A 134 3.40 26.50 -15.46
N VAL A 135 4.26 25.97 -14.59
CA VAL A 135 4.57 24.54 -14.54
C VAL A 135 4.19 23.99 -13.17
N ALA A 136 3.42 22.93 -13.17
CA ALA A 136 3.11 22.13 -11.99
C ALA A 136 3.95 20.84 -12.04
N VAL A 137 4.74 20.63 -11.01
CA VAL A 137 5.45 19.37 -10.76
C VAL A 137 4.80 18.72 -9.54
N PHE A 138 4.44 17.45 -9.61
CA PHE A 138 3.76 16.78 -8.51
C PHE A 138 4.25 15.35 -8.31
N ASP A 139 4.37 14.99 -7.02
CA ASP A 139 4.76 13.66 -6.56
C ASP A 139 3.62 12.97 -5.82
N ASP A 140 3.45 11.66 -6.03
CA ASP A 140 2.49 10.85 -5.27
C ASP A 140 3.09 10.44 -3.92
N LEU A 141 2.66 11.11 -2.87
CA LEU A 141 3.04 10.81 -1.48
C LEU A 141 2.12 9.80 -0.80
N THR A 142 1.17 9.20 -1.50
CA THR A 142 0.14 8.33 -0.90
C THR A 142 0.76 7.19 -0.09
N GLN A 143 1.75 6.51 -0.64
CA GLN A 143 2.43 5.41 0.04
C GLN A 143 3.28 5.89 1.22
N LEU A 144 3.97 7.00 1.07
CA LEU A 144 4.78 7.60 2.13
C LEU A 144 3.92 7.99 3.33
N ILE A 145 2.79 8.67 3.09
CA ILE A 145 1.86 9.08 4.16
C ILE A 145 1.22 7.87 4.84
N LYS A 146 0.84 6.84 4.07
CA LYS A 146 0.34 5.58 4.64
C LYS A 146 1.39 4.93 5.54
N ALA A 147 2.64 4.84 5.10
CA ALA A 147 3.72 4.28 5.89
C ALA A 147 4.01 5.09 7.16
N GLN A 148 4.03 6.42 7.08
CA GLN A 148 4.21 7.30 8.24
C GLN A 148 3.06 7.16 9.25
N ARG A 149 1.81 7.09 8.79
CA ARG A 149 0.65 6.85 9.66
C ARG A 149 0.77 5.51 10.38
N VAL A 150 1.12 4.43 9.66
CA VAL A 150 1.32 3.11 10.27
C VAL A 150 2.45 3.15 11.31
N ALA A 151 3.57 3.82 11.04
CA ALA A 151 4.67 3.96 11.99
C ALA A 151 4.28 4.73 13.24
N ALA A 152 3.58 5.87 13.10
CA ALA A 152 3.09 6.66 14.23
C ALA A 152 2.08 5.85 15.08
N TRP A 153 1.17 5.12 14.43
CA TRP A 153 0.21 4.24 15.09
C TRP A 153 0.90 3.11 15.88
N ARG A 154 2.00 2.54 15.37
CA ARG A 154 2.75 1.50 16.08
C ARG A 154 3.21 1.96 17.47
N GLU A 155 3.72 3.18 17.59
CA GLU A 155 4.20 3.70 18.87
C GLU A 155 3.06 3.95 19.87
N VAL A 156 1.97 4.58 19.42
CA VAL A 156 0.76 4.82 20.20
C VAL A 156 0.14 3.49 20.66
N ALA A 157 0.04 2.54 19.75
CA ALA A 157 -0.50 1.20 20.02
C ALA A 157 0.27 0.48 21.14
N ARG A 158 1.62 0.54 21.09
CA ARG A 158 2.46 -0.06 22.14
C ARG A 158 2.19 0.51 23.52
N ARG A 159 2.08 1.84 23.61
CA ARG A 159 1.83 2.53 24.87
C ARG A 159 0.45 2.21 25.43
N ILE A 160 -0.58 2.31 24.59
CA ILE A 160 -1.97 1.99 24.98
C ILE A 160 -2.08 0.53 25.43
N ALA A 161 -1.45 -0.42 24.72
CA ALA A 161 -1.49 -1.83 25.08
C ALA A 161 -0.93 -2.08 26.50
N HIS A 162 0.16 -1.41 26.88
CA HIS A 162 0.69 -1.51 28.24
C HIS A 162 -0.25 -0.89 29.29
N GLU A 163 -0.82 0.27 28.97
CA GLU A 163 -1.73 0.97 29.88
C GLU A 163 -3.06 0.22 30.09
N ILE A 164 -3.55 -0.52 29.07
CA ILE A 164 -4.76 -1.36 29.20
C ILE A 164 -4.46 -2.68 29.94
N LYS A 165 -3.31 -3.32 29.72
CA LYS A 165 -2.95 -4.57 30.45
C LYS A 165 -2.91 -4.38 31.95
N ASN A 166 -2.47 -3.21 32.41
CA ASN A 166 -2.28 -2.92 33.82
C ASN A 166 -3.57 -3.08 34.65
N PRO A 167 -4.75 -2.53 34.27
CA PRO A 167 -5.99 -2.72 35.02
C PRO A 167 -6.64 -4.09 34.78
N LEU A 168 -6.41 -4.78 33.68
CA LEU A 168 -7.04 -6.06 33.37
C LEU A 168 -6.59 -7.17 34.31
N THR A 169 -5.31 -7.24 34.66
CA THR A 169 -4.78 -8.25 35.56
C THR A 169 -5.41 -8.18 36.98
N PRO A 170 -5.53 -7.02 37.66
CA PRO A 170 -6.23 -6.93 38.93
C PRO A 170 -7.71 -7.30 38.84
N ILE A 171 -8.42 -6.93 37.78
CA ILE A 171 -9.85 -7.27 37.58
C ILE A 171 -10.01 -8.80 37.46
N GLN A 172 -9.19 -9.46 36.66
CA GLN A 172 -9.21 -10.92 36.51
C GLN A 172 -8.95 -11.62 37.85
N LEU A 173 -7.88 -11.21 38.56
CA LEU A 173 -7.52 -11.78 39.85
C LEU A 173 -8.60 -11.56 40.90
N SER A 174 -9.27 -10.40 40.92
CA SER A 174 -10.35 -10.10 41.83
C SER A 174 -11.58 -10.97 41.60
N ALA A 175 -11.99 -11.14 40.33
CA ALA A 175 -13.07 -12.03 39.92
C ALA A 175 -12.78 -13.50 40.29
N GLN A 176 -11.56 -13.98 40.03
CA GLN A 176 -11.11 -15.32 40.36
C GLN A 176 -11.08 -15.55 41.89
N ARG A 177 -10.61 -14.56 42.66
CA ARG A 177 -10.62 -14.61 44.16
C ARG A 177 -12.03 -14.66 44.71
N LEU A 178 -12.94 -13.82 44.19
CA LEU A 178 -14.34 -13.82 44.60
C LEU A 178 -14.96 -15.19 44.31
N ARG A 179 -14.76 -15.74 43.11
CA ARG A 179 -15.25 -17.06 42.74
C ARG A 179 -14.73 -18.15 43.65
N LYS A 180 -13.41 -18.22 43.91
CA LYS A 180 -12.77 -19.21 44.76
C LYS A 180 -13.24 -19.12 46.22
N ARG A 181 -13.54 -17.90 46.74
CA ARG A 181 -13.87 -17.69 48.17
C ARG A 181 -15.34 -17.89 48.47
N TYR A 182 -16.24 -17.55 47.55
CA TYR A 182 -17.68 -17.47 47.85
C TYR A 182 -18.56 -18.47 47.13
N LEU A 183 -18.12 -19.08 46.00
CA LEU A 183 -18.93 -19.99 45.21
C LEU A 183 -19.51 -21.15 46.04
N GLU A 184 -18.69 -21.78 46.90
CA GLU A 184 -19.12 -22.91 47.73
C GLU A 184 -20.04 -22.49 48.91
N ARG A 185 -20.11 -21.17 49.22
CA ARG A 185 -20.89 -20.64 50.36
C ARG A 185 -22.27 -20.14 49.93
N LEU A 186 -22.50 -19.92 48.64
CA LEU A 186 -23.74 -19.39 48.07
C LEU A 186 -24.66 -20.55 47.68
N GLN A 187 -25.63 -20.91 48.55
CA GLN A 187 -26.53 -22.07 48.32
C GLN A 187 -27.59 -21.81 47.27
N GLN A 188 -28.23 -20.64 47.20
CA GLN A 188 -29.31 -20.32 46.22
C GLN A 188 -28.86 -19.41 45.10
N ASP A 189 -27.92 -18.49 45.30
CA ASP A 189 -27.43 -17.54 44.30
C ASP A 189 -26.09 -17.94 43.65
N GLY A 190 -25.59 -19.13 43.94
CA GLY A 190 -24.30 -19.63 43.50
C GLY A 190 -24.20 -19.70 41.96
N THR A 191 -25.29 -19.99 41.27
CA THR A 191 -25.34 -20.10 39.82
C THR A 191 -25.14 -18.73 39.14
N VAL A 192 -25.89 -17.71 39.60
CA VAL A 192 -25.79 -16.36 39.04
C VAL A 192 -24.40 -15.76 39.34
N PHE A 193 -23.89 -16.00 40.57
CA PHE A 193 -22.56 -15.56 40.95
C PHE A 193 -21.46 -16.21 40.09
N ASP A 194 -21.57 -17.53 39.82
CA ASP A 194 -20.64 -18.25 38.98
C ASP A 194 -20.69 -17.75 37.54
N GLU A 195 -21.86 -17.57 36.96
CA GLU A 195 -22.06 -17.02 35.62
C GLU A 195 -21.48 -15.61 35.49
N CYS A 196 -21.76 -14.72 36.45
CA CYS A 196 -21.24 -13.36 36.43
C CYS A 196 -19.71 -13.33 36.51
N THR A 197 -19.14 -14.05 37.48
CA THR A 197 -17.67 -14.07 37.65
C THR A 197 -16.97 -14.77 36.53
N HIS A 198 -17.55 -15.84 35.94
CA HIS A 198 -17.04 -16.50 34.76
C HIS A 198 -17.07 -15.57 33.55
N THR A 199 -18.18 -14.85 33.35
CA THR A 199 -18.31 -13.86 32.27
C THR A 199 -17.25 -12.75 32.39
N ILE A 200 -17.01 -12.22 33.62
CA ILE A 200 -15.98 -11.22 33.85
C ILE A 200 -14.59 -11.78 33.48
N VAL A 201 -14.25 -12.97 33.95
CA VAL A 201 -12.94 -13.59 33.64
C VAL A 201 -12.78 -13.76 32.12
N LYS A 202 -13.81 -14.30 31.44
CA LYS A 202 -13.83 -14.52 29.99
C LYS A 202 -13.65 -13.20 29.21
N GLN A 203 -14.40 -12.16 29.59
CA GLN A 203 -14.32 -10.86 28.91
C GLN A 203 -12.95 -10.19 29.13
N VAL A 204 -12.35 -10.34 30.30
CA VAL A 204 -10.99 -9.84 30.56
C VAL A 204 -9.95 -10.60 29.74
N GLU A 205 -10.11 -11.91 29.57
CA GLU A 205 -9.24 -12.72 28.71
C GLU A 205 -9.35 -12.31 27.25
N GLU A 206 -10.56 -12.13 26.73
CA GLU A 206 -10.82 -11.66 25.38
C GLU A 206 -10.19 -10.26 25.12
N LEU A 207 -10.36 -9.33 26.07
CA LEU A 207 -9.73 -8.00 26.02
C LEU A 207 -8.20 -8.09 26.05
N ARG A 208 -7.64 -8.96 26.91
CA ARG A 208 -6.20 -9.17 26.97
C ARG A 208 -5.62 -9.70 25.67
N ASP A 209 -6.32 -10.64 25.02
CA ASP A 209 -5.90 -11.20 23.76
C ASP A 209 -5.96 -10.16 22.65
N MET A 210 -7.01 -9.35 22.60
CA MET A 210 -7.13 -8.21 21.67
C MET A 210 -5.97 -7.20 21.88
N VAL A 211 -5.67 -6.84 23.12
CA VAL A 211 -4.57 -5.93 23.45
C VAL A 211 -3.20 -6.55 23.12
N ASN A 212 -3.06 -7.88 23.25
CA ASN A 212 -1.84 -8.59 22.84
C ASN A 212 -1.62 -8.53 21.34
N GLU A 213 -2.67 -8.76 20.55
CA GLU A 213 -2.60 -8.62 19.08
C GLU A 213 -2.25 -7.19 18.67
N PHE A 214 -2.89 -6.21 19.30
CA PHE A 214 -2.59 -4.79 19.08
C PHE A 214 -1.15 -4.42 19.44
N SER A 215 -0.66 -4.86 20.61
CA SER A 215 0.73 -4.67 21.02
C SER A 215 1.72 -5.35 20.08
N SER A 216 1.36 -6.51 19.55
CA SER A 216 2.24 -7.27 18.66
C SER A 216 2.29 -6.68 17.26
N PHE A 217 1.23 -6.01 16.80
CA PHE A 217 1.26 -5.16 15.60
C PHE A 217 2.20 -3.96 15.79
N ALA A 218 2.12 -3.33 16.98
CA ALA A 218 2.97 -2.20 17.32
C ALA A 218 4.47 -2.55 17.47
N ARG A 219 4.77 -3.81 17.83
CA ARG A 219 6.13 -4.32 18.06
C ARG A 219 6.71 -5.15 16.91
N LEU A 220 6.25 -4.96 15.67
CA LEU A 220 6.93 -5.64 14.56
C LEU A 220 8.41 -5.18 14.59
N PRO A 221 9.36 -6.07 14.99
CA PRO A 221 10.77 -5.73 14.95
C PRO A 221 11.18 -5.47 13.50
N ALA A 222 12.23 -4.68 13.31
CA ALA A 222 12.84 -4.59 11.99
C ALA A 222 13.13 -6.01 11.48
N SER A 223 12.80 -6.27 10.22
CA SER A 223 13.06 -7.57 9.59
C SER A 223 14.56 -7.88 9.63
N ASN A 224 14.90 -9.10 10.04
CA ASN A 224 16.27 -9.61 10.02
C ASN A 224 16.35 -10.82 9.06
N PRO A 225 16.38 -10.57 7.74
CA PRO A 225 16.39 -11.63 6.76
C PRO A 225 17.69 -12.41 6.81
N THR A 226 17.58 -13.73 6.93
CA THR A 226 18.69 -14.68 6.84
C THR A 226 18.34 -15.77 5.83
N LEU A 227 19.33 -16.52 5.38
CA LEU A 227 19.10 -17.60 4.42
C LEU A 227 18.25 -18.70 5.06
N ASN A 228 17.03 -18.88 4.55
CA ASN A 228 16.03 -19.80 5.09
C ASN A 228 15.31 -20.60 3.99
N HIS A 229 14.73 -21.73 4.39
CA HIS A 229 13.88 -22.57 3.55
C HIS A 229 12.40 -22.33 3.87
N LEU A 230 11.67 -21.70 2.95
CA LEU A 230 10.27 -21.33 3.15
C LEU A 230 9.37 -22.54 3.43
N ASN A 231 9.61 -23.68 2.75
CA ASN A 231 8.83 -24.89 2.94
C ASN A 231 8.92 -25.44 4.38
N GLU A 232 10.08 -25.32 5.03
CA GLU A 232 10.24 -25.73 6.43
C GLU A 232 9.42 -24.84 7.38
N ILE A 233 9.44 -23.53 7.14
CA ILE A 233 8.68 -22.56 7.94
C ILE A 233 7.17 -22.84 7.83
N ILE A 234 6.70 -23.18 6.63
CA ILE A 234 5.30 -23.55 6.40
C ILE A 234 4.94 -24.83 7.16
N GLN A 235 5.79 -25.85 7.10
CA GLN A 235 5.57 -27.11 7.81
C GLN A 235 5.48 -26.90 9.32
N GLU A 236 6.39 -26.13 9.90
CA GLU A 236 6.34 -25.78 11.33
C GLU A 236 5.05 -25.05 11.73
N ALA A 237 4.59 -24.12 10.89
CA ALA A 237 3.33 -23.45 11.16
C ALA A 237 2.14 -24.41 11.11
N LEU A 238 2.12 -25.35 10.14
CA LEU A 238 1.06 -26.33 9.99
C LEU A 238 0.95 -27.30 11.16
N VAL A 239 2.08 -27.69 11.76
CA VAL A 239 2.09 -28.60 12.93
C VAL A 239 1.26 -28.03 14.09
N LEU A 240 1.28 -26.70 14.28
CA LEU A 240 0.55 -26.03 15.37
C LEU A 240 -0.98 -26.19 15.25
N PHE A 241 -1.51 -26.44 14.06
CA PHE A 241 -2.96 -26.47 13.80
C PHE A 241 -3.52 -27.86 13.52
N LYS A 242 -2.70 -28.75 12.95
CA LYS A 242 -3.18 -30.10 12.50
C LYS A 242 -3.78 -30.93 13.64
N GLU A 243 -3.19 -30.89 14.83
CA GLU A 243 -3.69 -31.68 15.96
C GLU A 243 -4.95 -31.08 16.58
N ALA A 244 -5.07 -29.75 16.59
CA ALA A 244 -6.19 -29.04 17.20
C ALA A 244 -7.44 -29.02 16.30
N HIS A 245 -7.28 -29.17 14.97
CA HIS A 245 -8.37 -29.06 13.98
C HIS A 245 -8.43 -30.30 13.09
N LYS A 246 -8.80 -31.45 13.67
CA LYS A 246 -8.85 -32.75 12.98
C LYS A 246 -9.94 -32.82 11.91
N ASP A 247 -10.95 -31.96 11.99
CA ASP A 247 -12.06 -31.87 11.05
C ASP A 247 -11.70 -31.07 9.78
N ILE A 248 -10.53 -30.39 9.78
CA ILE A 248 -10.03 -29.61 8.65
C ILE A 248 -8.93 -30.38 7.92
N ARG A 249 -9.03 -30.46 6.61
CA ARG A 249 -8.02 -31.09 5.76
C ARG A 249 -6.93 -30.08 5.42
N PHE A 250 -5.71 -30.31 5.90
CA PHE A 250 -4.52 -29.52 5.55
C PHE A 250 -3.75 -30.20 4.42
N ASN A 251 -3.75 -29.60 3.23
CA ASN A 251 -3.09 -30.09 2.04
C ASN A 251 -1.91 -29.17 1.67
N PHE A 252 -0.69 -29.61 1.94
CA PHE A 252 0.51 -28.88 1.59
C PHE A 252 1.20 -29.51 0.37
N ILE A 253 1.38 -28.75 -0.69
CA ILE A 253 1.98 -29.13 -1.97
C ILE A 253 3.27 -28.32 -2.13
N PRO A 254 4.39 -28.78 -1.55
CA PRO A 254 5.68 -28.12 -1.71
C PRO A 254 6.27 -28.42 -3.09
N HIS A 255 6.79 -27.37 -3.75
CA HIS A 255 7.71 -27.52 -4.88
C HIS A 255 9.12 -27.21 -4.42
N ASP A 256 10.09 -27.60 -5.24
CA ASP A 256 11.49 -27.31 -4.96
C ASP A 256 11.75 -25.81 -5.02
N LEU A 257 12.26 -25.25 -3.92
CA LEU A 257 12.54 -23.82 -3.76
C LEU A 257 14.01 -23.64 -3.37
N PRO A 258 14.72 -22.68 -3.97
CA PRO A 258 16.03 -22.31 -3.47
C PRO A 258 15.89 -21.69 -2.06
N PRO A 259 16.89 -21.81 -1.18
CA PRO A 259 16.95 -21.00 0.03
C PRO A 259 17.16 -19.53 -0.34
N PHE A 260 16.51 -18.62 0.37
CA PHE A 260 16.64 -17.18 0.14
C PHE A 260 16.47 -16.38 1.43
N ASN A 261 16.81 -15.11 1.39
CA ASN A 261 16.79 -14.25 2.57
C ASN A 261 15.36 -13.96 3.03
N LEU A 262 15.00 -14.55 4.18
CA LEU A 262 13.71 -14.41 4.87
C LEU A 262 13.92 -14.25 6.37
N ASP A 263 13.10 -13.45 7.02
CA ASP A 263 12.95 -13.48 8.47
C ASP A 263 12.01 -14.63 8.85
N ARG A 264 12.59 -15.66 9.50
CA ARG A 264 11.90 -16.92 9.85
C ARG A 264 10.67 -16.67 10.74
N ASP A 265 10.83 -15.87 11.77
CA ASP A 265 9.77 -15.62 12.75
C ASP A 265 8.63 -14.78 12.14
N GLN A 266 8.98 -13.80 11.33
CA GLN A 266 8.00 -12.99 10.61
C GLN A 266 7.22 -13.83 9.59
N MET A 267 7.89 -14.67 8.79
CA MET A 267 7.21 -15.55 7.82
C MET A 267 6.35 -16.61 8.51
N LYS A 268 6.79 -17.17 9.63
CA LYS A 268 5.96 -18.07 10.46
C LYS A 268 4.71 -17.34 10.95
N ARG A 269 4.82 -16.08 11.33
CA ARG A 269 3.69 -15.25 11.73
C ARG A 269 2.73 -14.97 10.58
N VAL A 270 3.23 -14.76 9.34
CA VAL A 270 2.40 -14.67 8.14
C VAL A 270 1.55 -15.94 8.00
N MET A 271 2.18 -17.11 8.07
CA MET A 271 1.46 -18.39 7.94
C MET A 271 0.42 -18.58 9.02
N ILE A 272 0.74 -18.30 10.28
CA ILE A 272 -0.20 -18.39 11.40
C ILE A 272 -1.43 -17.50 11.18
N ASN A 273 -1.24 -16.25 10.74
CA ASN A 273 -2.36 -15.33 10.49
C ASN A 273 -3.26 -15.80 9.34
N LEU A 274 -2.65 -16.26 8.23
CA LEU A 274 -3.42 -16.76 7.09
C LEU A 274 -4.20 -18.03 7.44
N ILE A 275 -3.58 -19.00 8.13
CA ILE A 275 -4.23 -20.23 8.58
C ILE A 275 -5.38 -19.91 9.55
N LYS A 276 -5.19 -19.03 10.54
CA LYS A 276 -6.25 -18.58 11.45
C LYS A 276 -7.42 -17.93 10.71
N ASN A 277 -7.13 -17.12 9.70
CA ASN A 277 -8.16 -16.49 8.89
C ASN A 277 -8.97 -17.53 8.10
N SER A 278 -8.30 -18.50 7.50
CA SER A 278 -8.93 -19.61 6.78
C SER A 278 -9.79 -20.47 7.70
N LEU A 279 -9.27 -20.86 8.87
CA LEU A 279 -10.03 -21.63 9.88
C LEU A 279 -11.30 -20.90 10.33
N SER A 280 -11.21 -19.61 10.55
CA SER A 280 -12.36 -18.80 11.00
C SER A 280 -13.35 -18.47 9.88
N ALA A 281 -13.02 -18.74 8.60
CA ALA A 281 -13.93 -18.63 7.47
C ALA A 281 -14.70 -19.94 7.18
N MET A 282 -14.38 -21.03 7.88
CA MET A 282 -15.00 -22.35 7.75
C MET A 282 -15.73 -22.70 9.04
N ASP A 283 -16.91 -23.35 8.94
CA ASP A 283 -17.72 -23.68 10.12
C ASP A 283 -17.23 -24.95 10.84
N LYS A 284 -17.18 -26.09 10.16
CA LYS A 284 -16.75 -27.38 10.76
C LYS A 284 -15.86 -28.20 9.85
N ASP A 285 -16.24 -28.33 8.58
CA ASP A 285 -15.50 -29.12 7.61
C ASP A 285 -14.91 -28.23 6.53
N GLY A 286 -13.69 -28.50 6.09
CA GLY A 286 -13.08 -27.71 5.05
C GLY A 286 -11.69 -28.17 4.67
N GLU A 287 -11.14 -27.52 3.66
CA GLU A 287 -9.78 -27.75 3.19
C GLU A 287 -9.00 -26.43 3.17
N ILE A 288 -7.80 -26.49 3.73
CA ILE A 288 -6.78 -25.45 3.56
C ILE A 288 -5.69 -26.06 2.69
N ARG A 289 -5.52 -25.50 1.50
CA ARG A 289 -4.47 -25.89 0.56
C ARG A 289 -3.39 -24.84 0.54
N ILE A 290 -2.13 -25.27 0.71
CA ILE A 290 -0.96 -24.42 0.65
C ILE A 290 -0.06 -24.97 -0.46
N GLN A 291 0.32 -24.11 -1.39
CA GLN A 291 1.18 -24.50 -2.51
C GLN A 291 2.30 -23.47 -2.66
N THR A 292 3.51 -23.97 -2.94
CA THR A 292 4.66 -23.12 -3.24
C THR A 292 5.14 -23.40 -4.67
N GLN A 293 5.67 -22.39 -5.34
CA GLN A 293 6.23 -22.51 -6.69
C GLN A 293 7.37 -21.50 -6.87
N TYR A 294 8.44 -21.90 -7.56
CA TYR A 294 9.53 -21.01 -7.94
C TYR A 294 9.50 -20.72 -9.44
N ASP A 295 9.61 -19.45 -9.80
CA ASP A 295 9.79 -18.99 -11.18
C ASP A 295 11.24 -18.53 -11.38
N PRO A 296 12.11 -19.37 -12.00
CA PRO A 296 13.53 -19.06 -12.17
C PRO A 296 13.80 -17.90 -13.14
N LYS A 297 12.85 -17.58 -14.03
CA LYS A 297 13.01 -16.46 -14.99
C LYS A 297 12.80 -15.12 -14.30
N LEU A 298 11.82 -15.05 -13.42
CA LEU A 298 11.49 -13.85 -12.66
C LEU A 298 12.23 -13.79 -11.31
N GLN A 299 12.86 -14.88 -10.88
CA GLN A 299 13.44 -15.05 -9.56
C GLN A 299 12.44 -14.74 -8.43
N ILE A 300 11.25 -15.30 -8.55
CA ILE A 300 10.14 -15.08 -7.62
C ILE A 300 9.64 -16.43 -7.09
N VAL A 301 9.47 -16.50 -5.77
CA VAL A 301 8.72 -17.57 -5.12
C VAL A 301 7.27 -17.14 -4.98
N ARG A 302 6.36 -17.98 -5.44
CA ARG A 302 4.91 -17.84 -5.23
C ARG A 302 4.47 -18.78 -4.12
N LEU A 303 3.72 -18.22 -3.17
CA LEU A 303 3.05 -18.96 -2.09
C LEU A 303 1.56 -18.71 -2.21
N GLU A 304 0.77 -19.76 -2.42
CA GLU A 304 -0.68 -19.72 -2.44
C GLU A 304 -1.23 -20.38 -1.18
N VAL A 305 -2.14 -19.70 -0.49
CA VAL A 305 -2.91 -20.22 0.65
C VAL A 305 -4.39 -20.11 0.29
N SER A 306 -5.04 -21.24 0.07
CA SER A 306 -6.43 -21.34 -0.36
C SER A 306 -7.26 -22.02 0.71
N ASP A 307 -8.45 -21.50 0.98
CA ASP A 307 -9.45 -22.12 1.84
C ASP A 307 -10.74 -22.42 1.08
N SER A 308 -11.56 -23.29 1.62
CA SER A 308 -12.91 -23.61 1.14
C SER A 308 -14.01 -22.89 1.94
N GLY A 309 -13.70 -21.79 2.59
CA GLY A 309 -14.57 -21.03 3.48
C GLY A 309 -15.69 -20.24 2.78
N CYS A 310 -16.26 -19.28 3.51
CA CYS A 310 -17.36 -18.45 3.00
C CYS A 310 -16.98 -17.53 1.83
N GLY A 311 -15.68 -17.25 1.65
CA GLY A 311 -15.18 -16.27 0.67
C GLY A 311 -15.23 -14.83 1.19
N ILE A 312 -14.84 -13.88 0.33
CA ILE A 312 -14.77 -12.45 0.65
C ILE A 312 -15.53 -11.69 -0.44
N PRO A 313 -16.51 -10.83 -0.10
CA PRO A 313 -17.21 -9.99 -1.05
C PRO A 313 -16.26 -9.07 -1.83
N ASP A 314 -16.56 -8.78 -3.10
CA ASP A 314 -15.70 -7.95 -3.94
C ASP A 314 -15.52 -6.53 -3.40
N GLU A 315 -16.56 -5.96 -2.78
CA GLU A 315 -16.54 -4.63 -2.14
C GLU A 315 -15.56 -4.55 -0.95
N ASP A 316 -15.26 -5.69 -0.31
CA ASP A 316 -14.37 -5.77 0.85
C ASP A 316 -12.91 -6.06 0.47
N LYS A 317 -12.67 -6.65 -0.71
CA LYS A 317 -11.32 -7.06 -1.15
C LYS A 317 -10.32 -5.91 -1.16
N GLY A 318 -10.75 -4.71 -1.53
CA GLY A 318 -9.91 -3.52 -1.54
C GLY A 318 -9.47 -3.02 -0.16
N LYS A 319 -10.23 -3.37 0.89
CA LYS A 319 -10.03 -2.88 2.27
C LYS A 319 -9.40 -3.91 3.20
N LEU A 320 -9.21 -5.16 2.76
CA LEU A 320 -8.75 -6.28 3.59
C LEU A 320 -7.45 -6.04 4.35
N PHE A 321 -6.57 -5.23 3.77
CA PHE A 321 -5.26 -4.93 4.35
C PHE A 321 -5.24 -3.62 5.15
N GLU A 322 -6.38 -2.93 5.23
CA GLU A 322 -6.51 -1.72 6.05
C GLU A 322 -6.57 -2.11 7.55
N PRO A 323 -5.90 -1.34 8.43
CA PRO A 323 -5.97 -1.58 9.87
C PRO A 323 -7.42 -1.52 10.38
N TYR A 324 -7.77 -2.45 11.28
CA TYR A 324 -9.09 -2.55 11.91
C TYR A 324 -10.25 -2.93 10.99
N PHE A 325 -10.01 -3.21 9.73
CA PHE A 325 -11.05 -3.75 8.86
C PHE A 325 -11.29 -5.22 9.19
N SER A 326 -12.50 -5.54 9.61
CA SER A 326 -12.94 -6.91 9.90
C SER A 326 -14.44 -7.05 9.65
N THR A 327 -14.83 -8.10 8.95
CA THR A 327 -16.24 -8.51 8.77
C THR A 327 -16.72 -9.43 9.91
N LYS A 328 -15.80 -9.82 10.81
CA LYS A 328 -16.07 -10.75 11.92
C LYS A 328 -16.34 -9.97 13.21
N LYS A 329 -17.36 -10.38 13.99
CA LYS A 329 -17.74 -9.74 15.27
C LYS A 329 -16.61 -9.74 16.33
N SER A 330 -15.72 -10.74 16.32
CA SER A 330 -14.62 -10.89 17.26
C SER A 330 -13.23 -10.63 16.65
N GLY A 331 -13.18 -10.21 15.38
CA GLY A 331 -11.91 -9.98 14.69
C GLY A 331 -11.33 -8.60 14.95
N THR A 332 -10.06 -8.51 15.32
CA THR A 332 -9.35 -7.23 15.55
C THR A 332 -9.09 -6.44 14.27
N GLY A 333 -9.16 -7.10 13.10
CA GLY A 333 -8.81 -6.49 11.81
C GLY A 333 -7.31 -6.19 11.62
N LEU A 334 -6.43 -6.72 12.49
CA LEU A 334 -4.99 -6.48 12.43
C LEU A 334 -4.21 -7.62 11.74
N GLY A 335 -4.77 -8.82 11.67
CA GLY A 335 -4.06 -10.00 11.16
C GLY A 335 -3.56 -9.83 9.73
N LEU A 336 -4.42 -9.40 8.80
CA LEU A 336 -4.04 -9.19 7.39
C LEU A 336 -3.18 -7.94 7.19
N THR A 337 -3.36 -6.91 8.01
CA THR A 337 -2.47 -5.73 8.03
C THR A 337 -1.04 -6.13 8.41
N ILE A 338 -0.88 -7.01 9.41
CA ILE A 338 0.42 -7.58 9.81
C ILE A 338 1.04 -8.39 8.67
N VAL A 339 0.23 -9.24 8.02
CA VAL A 339 0.69 -10.02 6.86
C VAL A 339 1.21 -9.09 5.76
N ASN A 340 0.44 -8.09 5.37
CA ASN A 340 0.82 -7.15 4.34
C ASN A 340 2.11 -6.37 4.70
N ALA A 341 2.26 -5.94 5.95
CA ALA A 341 3.46 -5.25 6.41
C ALA A 341 4.70 -6.15 6.34
N ILE A 342 4.60 -7.40 6.81
CA ILE A 342 5.72 -8.36 6.76
C ILE A 342 6.11 -8.68 5.32
N ILE A 343 5.13 -8.92 4.44
CA ILE A 343 5.40 -9.19 3.02
C ILE A 343 6.06 -7.99 2.34
N ALA A 344 5.61 -6.77 2.63
CA ALA A 344 6.23 -5.54 2.13
C ALA A 344 7.68 -5.37 2.64
N ASP A 345 7.97 -5.67 3.90
CA ASP A 345 9.32 -5.64 4.48
C ASP A 345 10.26 -6.66 3.79
N HIS A 346 9.71 -7.74 3.22
CA HIS A 346 10.43 -8.71 2.38
C HIS A 346 10.40 -8.36 0.89
N HIS A 347 9.99 -7.14 0.52
CA HIS A 347 9.85 -6.64 -0.85
C HIS A 347 8.90 -7.48 -1.72
N GLY A 348 7.98 -8.20 -1.10
CA GLY A 348 6.99 -9.03 -1.76
C GLY A 348 5.66 -8.31 -1.97
N TYR A 349 4.73 -9.01 -2.61
CA TYR A 349 3.36 -8.56 -2.83
C TYR A 349 2.38 -9.63 -2.38
N ILE A 350 1.24 -9.19 -1.84
CA ILE A 350 0.12 -10.06 -1.51
C ILE A 350 -1.13 -9.62 -2.24
N ARG A 351 -1.86 -10.60 -2.80
CA ARG A 351 -3.14 -10.39 -3.48
C ARG A 351 -4.16 -11.39 -2.98
N VAL A 352 -5.44 -11.06 -3.12
CA VAL A 352 -6.57 -11.93 -2.80
C VAL A 352 -7.38 -12.21 -4.06
N ARG A 353 -7.85 -13.45 -4.21
CA ARG A 353 -8.78 -13.88 -5.26
C ARG A 353 -9.76 -14.91 -4.70
N ASP A 354 -10.86 -15.13 -5.42
CA ASP A 354 -11.80 -16.19 -5.06
C ASP A 354 -11.23 -17.56 -5.35
N ASN A 355 -11.48 -18.48 -4.43
CA ASN A 355 -11.24 -19.91 -4.66
C ASN A 355 -12.49 -20.55 -5.31
N LYS A 356 -12.29 -21.55 -6.16
CA LYS A 356 -13.39 -22.29 -6.80
C LYS A 356 -13.52 -23.69 -6.18
N PRO A 357 -14.73 -24.17 -5.90
CA PRO A 357 -16.04 -23.54 -6.18
C PRO A 357 -16.44 -22.45 -5.19
N LYS A 358 -15.81 -22.38 -4.00
CA LYS A 358 -16.07 -21.40 -2.94
C LYS A 358 -14.83 -21.25 -2.06
N GLY A 359 -14.63 -20.06 -1.47
CA GLY A 359 -13.53 -19.77 -0.55
C GLY A 359 -12.64 -18.64 -1.03
N THR A 360 -11.49 -18.51 -0.38
CA THR A 360 -10.51 -17.44 -0.64
C THR A 360 -9.15 -18.03 -0.97
N THR A 361 -8.41 -17.37 -1.85
CA THR A 361 -6.99 -17.65 -2.11
C THR A 361 -6.18 -16.39 -1.89
N PHE A 362 -5.20 -16.46 -1.00
CA PHE A 362 -4.15 -15.46 -0.86
C PHE A 362 -2.95 -15.90 -1.69
N LEU A 363 -2.51 -15.03 -2.60
CA LEU A 363 -1.33 -15.21 -3.43
C LEU A 363 -0.24 -14.24 -2.95
N ILE A 364 0.89 -14.79 -2.54
CA ILE A 364 2.07 -14.05 -2.09
C ILE A 364 3.20 -14.27 -3.10
N GLU A 365 3.85 -13.20 -3.54
CA GLU A 365 5.02 -13.22 -4.41
C GLU A 365 6.21 -12.61 -3.65
N LEU A 366 7.29 -13.38 -3.51
CA LEU A 366 8.51 -13.00 -2.80
C LEU A 366 9.70 -13.04 -3.75
N PRO A 367 10.51 -11.96 -3.86
CA PRO A 367 11.72 -11.99 -4.66
C PRO A 367 12.79 -12.86 -4.01
N VAL A 368 13.44 -13.72 -4.79
CA VAL A 368 14.58 -14.52 -4.35
C VAL A 368 15.82 -13.66 -4.34
N ARG A 369 16.21 -13.20 -3.14
CA ARG A 369 17.46 -12.48 -2.92
C ARG A 369 18.36 -13.37 -2.07
N VAL A 370 19.52 -13.68 -2.57
CA VAL A 370 20.56 -14.50 -1.90
C VAL A 370 21.57 -13.60 -1.21
#